data_ff9937da4cee74cece24f8c3b48561cf
#
_entry.id   ff9937da4cee74cece24f8c3b48561cf
#
_cell.length_a   1.000
_cell.length_b   1.000
_cell.length_c   1.000
_cell.angle_alpha   90.00
_cell.angle_beta   90.00
_cell.angle_gamma   90.00
#
_symmetry.space_group_name_H-M   'P 1'
#
loop_
_entity.id
_entity.type
_entity.pdbx_description
1 polymer ?
#
loop_
_entity_poly.entity_id
_entity_poly.type
_entity_poly.pdbx_seq_one_letter_code
_entity_poly.pdbx_strand_id
1 'polypeptide(L)'
;METTERILYARQCDITGEGMNEGYCIQDGLMYIKYEKDMIKHLREVEKEGNLEYDKDVSEGRLTDDWLIEDYYKADYYYWTEWECEDDLQYEEVNGKLIELED
;
A
#
# COMPACT_ATOMS: atom_id res chain seq x y z
N MET A 1 35.16 -15.43 1.95
CA MET A 1 34.44 -14.69 0.94
C MET A 1 32.95 -14.56 1.31
N GLU A 2 32.49 -13.37 1.43
CA GLU A 2 31.12 -13.14 1.83
C GLU A 2 30.16 -13.21 0.63
N THR A 3 29.11 -14.00 0.81
CA THR A 3 28.02 -14.02 -0.14
C THR A 3 27.05 -12.91 0.24
N THR A 4 26.97 -11.91 -0.58
CA THR A 4 25.99 -10.85 -0.37
C THR A 4 24.67 -11.35 -0.93
N GLU A 5 23.68 -11.56 -0.06
CA GLU A 5 22.36 -11.92 -0.51
C GLU A 5 21.70 -10.71 -1.15
N ARG A 6 21.12 -10.93 -2.34
CA ARG A 6 20.34 -9.90 -2.98
C ARG A 6 18.93 -9.89 -2.38
N ILE A 7 18.50 -8.73 -1.94
CA ILE A 7 17.14 -8.55 -1.42
C ILE A 7 16.31 -7.95 -2.53
N LEU A 8 15.42 -8.75 -3.08
CA LEU A 8 14.59 -8.35 -4.21
C LEU A 8 13.14 -8.17 -3.81
N TYR A 9 12.50 -7.18 -4.38
CA TYR A 9 11.10 -6.85 -4.11
C TYR A 9 10.33 -6.67 -5.40
N ALA A 10 9.06 -7.06 -5.38
CA ALA A 10 8.17 -6.92 -6.52
C ALA A 10 7.66 -5.49 -6.68
N ARG A 11 7.41 -4.83 -5.57
CA ARG A 11 6.82 -3.48 -5.58
C ARG A 11 7.47 -2.61 -4.51
N GLN A 12 7.22 -1.32 -4.62
CA GLN A 12 7.67 -0.35 -3.63
C GLN A 12 6.46 0.33 -3.00
N CYS A 13 6.46 0.45 -1.67
CA CYS A 13 5.40 1.13 -0.95
C CYS A 13 5.45 2.64 -1.27
N ASP A 14 4.33 3.18 -1.76
CA ASP A 14 4.25 4.60 -2.12
C ASP A 14 4.23 5.53 -0.91
N ILE A 15 3.99 4.99 0.28
CA ILE A 15 3.95 5.78 1.50
C ILE A 15 5.31 5.82 2.20
N THR A 16 5.95 4.66 2.38
CA THR A 16 7.20 4.54 3.14
C THR A 16 8.45 4.45 2.27
N GLY A 17 8.30 4.09 1.00
CA GLY A 17 9.44 3.86 0.12
C GLY A 17 10.08 2.48 0.30
N GLU A 18 9.58 1.66 1.20
CA GLU A 18 10.13 0.34 1.44
C GLU A 18 9.74 -0.65 0.35
N GLY A 19 10.59 -1.64 0.13
CA GLY A 19 10.28 -2.74 -0.77
C GLY A 19 9.21 -3.65 -0.18
N MET A 20 8.38 -4.24 -1.05
CA MET A 20 7.31 -5.11 -0.60
C MET A 20 7.07 -6.24 -1.59
N ASN A 21 6.80 -7.43 -1.05
CA ASN A 21 6.41 -8.61 -1.83
C ASN A 21 4.98 -9.03 -1.51
N GLU A 22 4.35 -8.31 -0.60
CA GLU A 22 2.93 -8.47 -0.26
C GLU A 22 2.41 -7.15 0.25
N GLY A 23 1.13 -6.92 0.14
CA GLY A 23 0.51 -5.69 0.64
C GLY A 23 -0.73 -5.31 -0.13
N TYR A 24 -1.11 -4.05 0.01
CA TYR A 24 -2.33 -3.52 -0.56
C TYR A 24 -2.08 -2.89 -1.92
N CYS A 25 -2.92 -3.25 -2.88
CA CYS A 25 -2.90 -2.67 -4.21
C CYS A 25 -4.11 -1.75 -4.32
N ILE A 26 -3.87 -0.47 -4.57
CA ILE A 26 -4.91 0.54 -4.63
C ILE A 26 -5.28 0.82 -6.08
N GLN A 27 -6.57 0.76 -6.39
CA GLN A 27 -7.11 1.04 -7.72
C GLN A 27 -6.35 0.34 -8.86
N ASP A 28 -6.19 -0.99 -8.72
CA ASP A 28 -5.56 -1.85 -9.73
C ASP A 28 -4.15 -1.43 -10.13
N GLY A 29 -3.37 -0.95 -9.16
CA GLY A 29 -1.97 -0.64 -9.40
C GLY A 29 -1.62 0.82 -9.48
N LEU A 30 -2.58 1.70 -9.19
CA LEU A 30 -2.29 3.12 -9.09
C LEU A 30 -1.30 3.40 -7.97
N MET A 31 -1.37 2.61 -6.89
CA MET A 31 -0.59 2.81 -5.70
C MET A 31 -0.42 1.50 -4.96
N TYR A 32 0.71 1.33 -4.27
CA TYR A 32 0.96 0.15 -3.44
C TYR A 32 1.27 0.60 -2.02
N ILE A 33 0.65 -0.06 -1.03
CA ILE A 33 0.84 0.28 0.39
C ILE A 33 1.18 -0.98 1.16
N LYS A 34 2.29 -0.94 1.90
CA LYS A 34 2.81 -2.10 2.62
C LYS A 34 2.08 -2.37 3.94
N TYR A 35 1.75 -1.31 4.68
CA TYR A 35 1.19 -1.45 6.03
C TYR A 35 -0.27 -1.04 6.09
N GLU A 36 -1.05 -1.79 6.89
CA GLU A 36 -2.47 -1.50 7.07
C GLU A 36 -2.72 -0.10 7.62
N LYS A 37 -1.92 0.34 8.58
CA LYS A 37 -2.06 1.68 9.16
C LYS A 37 -1.93 2.77 8.10
N ASP A 38 -1.04 2.59 7.14
CA ASP A 38 -0.83 3.55 6.07
C ASP A 38 -1.96 3.49 5.05
N MET A 39 -2.50 2.30 4.81
CA MET A 39 -3.65 2.12 3.94
C MET A 39 -4.88 2.80 4.53
N ILE A 40 -5.13 2.64 5.84
CA ILE A 40 -6.24 3.29 6.53
C ILE A 40 -6.09 4.81 6.46
N LYS A 41 -4.90 5.32 6.70
CA LYS A 41 -4.62 6.75 6.60
C LYS A 41 -4.93 7.28 5.21
N HIS A 42 -4.55 6.53 4.18
CA HIS A 42 -4.85 6.89 2.80
C HIS A 42 -6.36 6.94 2.55
N LEU A 43 -7.10 5.93 3.04
CA LEU A 43 -8.55 5.91 2.89
C LEU A 43 -9.20 7.11 3.58
N ARG A 44 -8.70 7.51 4.75
CA ARG A 44 -9.22 8.69 5.45
C ARG A 44 -8.97 9.97 4.66
N GLU A 45 -7.81 10.10 4.04
CA GLU A 45 -7.51 11.26 3.22
C GLU A 45 -8.42 11.34 2.00
N VAL A 46 -8.67 10.21 1.36
CA VAL A 46 -9.57 10.14 0.21
C VAL A 46 -11.00 10.49 0.61
N GLU A 47 -11.46 9.93 1.73
CA GLU A 47 -12.81 10.21 2.24
C GLU A 47 -12.97 11.67 2.62
N LYS A 48 -11.96 12.25 3.27
CA LYS A 48 -11.97 13.65 3.67
C LYS A 48 -12.10 14.59 2.47
N GLU A 49 -11.41 14.28 1.39
CA GLU A 49 -11.46 15.08 0.17
C GLU A 49 -12.82 15.01 -0.53
N GLY A 50 -13.47 13.86 -0.46
CA GLY A 50 -14.74 13.62 -1.14
C GLY A 50 -15.98 13.79 -0.28
N ASN A 51 -15.82 13.98 1.03
CA ASN A 51 -16.93 14.06 1.96
C ASN A 51 -16.91 15.38 2.73
N LEU A 52 -17.82 16.28 2.40
CA LEU A 52 -17.89 17.60 3.02
C LEU A 52 -18.28 17.52 4.51
N GLU A 53 -18.87 16.41 4.95
CA GLU A 53 -19.26 16.21 6.33
C GLU A 53 -18.32 15.24 7.07
N TYR A 54 -17.11 15.08 6.57
CA TYR A 54 -16.14 14.14 7.13
C TYR A 54 -15.95 14.30 8.65
N ASP A 55 -15.68 15.54 9.09
CA ASP A 55 -15.44 15.81 10.52
C ASP A 55 -16.65 15.48 11.37
N LYS A 56 -17.83 15.77 10.85
CA LYS A 56 -19.09 15.48 11.55
C LYS A 56 -19.31 13.97 11.66
N ASP A 57 -19.10 13.25 10.57
CA ASP A 57 -19.28 11.80 10.55
C ASP A 57 -18.29 11.09 11.48
N VAL A 58 -17.05 11.57 11.54
CA VAL A 58 -16.06 11.05 12.49
C VAL A 58 -16.50 11.33 13.92
N SER A 59 -16.92 12.55 14.20
CA SER A 59 -17.37 12.98 15.54
C SER A 59 -18.58 12.19 16.03
N GLU A 60 -19.51 11.86 15.14
CA GLU A 60 -20.71 11.10 15.48
C GLU A 60 -20.52 9.58 15.45
N GLY A 61 -19.32 9.12 15.13
CA GLY A 61 -18.99 7.69 15.14
C GLY A 61 -19.51 6.91 13.94
N ARG A 62 -19.98 7.59 12.91
CA ARG A 62 -20.44 6.94 11.69
C ARG A 62 -19.31 6.54 10.77
N LEU A 63 -18.18 7.23 10.87
CA LEU A 63 -17.01 6.98 10.03
C LEU A 63 -15.86 6.51 10.93
N THR A 64 -15.58 5.21 10.87
CA THR A 64 -14.53 4.56 11.65
C THR A 64 -13.54 3.89 10.72
N ASP A 65 -12.39 3.45 11.27
CA ASP A 65 -11.42 2.70 10.47
C ASP A 65 -12.05 1.43 9.91
N ASP A 66 -12.83 0.71 10.71
CA ASP A 66 -13.49 -0.51 10.25
C ASP A 66 -14.48 -0.24 9.13
N TRP A 67 -15.21 0.86 9.22
CA TRP A 67 -16.14 1.27 8.16
C TRP A 67 -15.38 1.53 6.86
N LEU A 68 -14.27 2.26 6.94
CA LEU A 68 -13.47 2.57 5.76
C LEU A 68 -12.90 1.30 5.12
N ILE A 69 -12.37 0.40 5.93
CA ILE A 69 -11.80 -0.86 5.45
C ILE A 69 -12.86 -1.67 4.70
N GLU A 70 -14.04 -1.83 5.29
CA GLU A 70 -15.11 -2.62 4.68
C GLU A 70 -15.72 -1.95 3.46
N ASP A 71 -16.04 -0.67 3.57
CA ASP A 71 -16.74 0.04 2.50
C ASP A 71 -15.89 0.15 1.24
N TYR A 72 -14.62 0.49 1.40
CA TYR A 72 -13.72 0.60 0.27
C TYR A 72 -13.37 -0.75 -0.33
N TYR A 73 -13.31 -1.79 0.48
CA TYR A 73 -13.10 -3.15 -0.02
C TYR A 73 -14.29 -3.60 -0.88
N LYS A 74 -15.51 -3.35 -0.42
CA LYS A 74 -16.71 -3.69 -1.18
C LYS A 74 -16.83 -2.92 -2.49
N ALA A 75 -16.25 -1.73 -2.52
CA ALA A 75 -16.24 -0.90 -3.73
C ALA A 75 -15.10 -1.25 -4.69
N ASP A 76 -14.33 -2.30 -4.41
CA ASP A 76 -13.17 -2.73 -5.19
C ASP A 76 -12.09 -1.64 -5.31
N TYR A 77 -12.02 -0.76 -4.31
CA TYR A 77 -11.04 0.30 -4.30
C TYR A 77 -9.63 -0.22 -4.04
N TYR A 78 -9.51 -1.26 -3.23
CA TYR A 78 -8.23 -1.88 -2.93
C TYR A 78 -8.40 -3.38 -2.73
N TYR A 79 -7.28 -4.10 -2.84
CA TYR A 79 -7.21 -5.51 -2.47
C TYR A 79 -5.81 -5.81 -1.93
N TRP A 80 -5.70 -6.86 -1.12
CA TRP A 80 -4.42 -7.33 -0.61
C TRP A 80 -3.94 -8.48 -1.48
N THR A 81 -2.66 -8.48 -1.81
CA THR A 81 -2.08 -9.52 -2.66
C THR A 81 -0.62 -9.78 -2.32
N GLU A 82 -0.13 -10.90 -2.81
CA GLU A 82 1.26 -11.30 -2.69
C GLU A 82 1.85 -11.47 -4.08
N TRP A 83 3.11 -11.09 -4.25
CA TRP A 83 3.83 -11.28 -5.50
C TRP A 83 4.92 -12.31 -5.26
N GLU A 84 4.69 -13.57 -5.70
CA GLU A 84 5.61 -14.68 -5.46
C GLU A 84 6.43 -15.06 -6.69
N CYS A 85 6.07 -14.56 -7.84
CA CYS A 85 6.74 -14.90 -9.09
C CYS A 85 8.01 -14.09 -9.29
N GLU A 86 9.10 -14.76 -9.68
CA GLU A 86 10.37 -14.07 -9.95
C GLU A 86 10.25 -13.02 -11.02
N ASP A 87 9.34 -13.21 -11.97
CA ASP A 87 9.11 -12.24 -13.04
C ASP A 87 8.49 -10.93 -12.54
N ASP A 88 7.90 -10.95 -11.34
CA ASP A 88 7.31 -9.76 -10.74
C ASP A 88 8.33 -8.91 -9.99
N LEU A 89 9.56 -9.39 -9.79
CA LEU A 89 10.56 -8.67 -9.04
C LEU A 89 11.11 -7.49 -9.86
N GLN A 90 10.92 -6.29 -9.35
CA GLN A 90 11.30 -5.06 -10.05
C GLN A 90 12.32 -4.19 -9.31
N TYR A 91 12.59 -4.50 -8.04
CA TYR A 91 13.45 -3.68 -7.19
C TYR A 91 14.49 -4.50 -6.46
N GLU A 92 15.65 -3.90 -6.22
CA GLU A 92 16.71 -4.49 -5.40
C GLU A 92 17.09 -3.50 -4.31
N GLU A 93 17.20 -3.99 -3.08
CA GLU A 93 17.66 -3.14 -1.98
C GLU A 93 19.18 -3.21 -1.91
N VAL A 94 19.82 -2.06 -2.03
CA VAL A 94 21.27 -1.93 -1.96
C VAL A 94 21.61 -0.84 -0.95
N ASN A 95 22.30 -1.21 0.12
CA ASN A 95 22.72 -0.28 1.18
C ASN A 95 21.55 0.54 1.74
N GLY A 96 20.42 -0.12 1.96
CA GLY A 96 19.23 0.52 2.51
C GLY A 96 18.41 1.34 1.52
N LYS A 97 18.80 1.32 0.25
CA LYS A 97 18.08 2.05 -0.80
C LYS A 97 17.47 1.07 -1.78
N LEU A 98 16.29 1.39 -2.24
CA LEU A 98 15.60 0.60 -3.24
C LEU A 98 15.93 1.11 -4.63
N ILE A 99 16.42 0.23 -5.46
CA ILE A 99 16.83 0.55 -6.83
C ILE A 99 15.94 -0.22 -7.79
N GLU A 100 15.39 0.47 -8.78
CA GLU A 100 14.59 -0.17 -9.81
C GLU A 100 15.49 -0.99 -10.73
N LEU A 101 15.09 -2.24 -10.96
CA LEU A 101 15.83 -3.13 -11.85
C LEU A 101 15.49 -2.82 -13.30
N GLU A 102 16.53 -2.73 -14.12
CA GLU A 102 16.37 -2.53 -15.54
C GLU A 102 16.42 -3.90 -16.25
N ASP A 103 15.62 -4.04 -17.28
CA ASP A 103 15.63 -5.24 -18.10
C ASP A 103 16.86 -5.30 -18.99
#